data_b011e5aa47550d2248c40888afbbfa53
#
_entry.id   b011e5aa47550d2248c40888afbbfa53
#
_cell.length_a   1.000
_cell.length_b   1.000
_cell.length_c   1.000
_cell.angle_alpha   90.00
_cell.angle_beta   90.00
_cell.angle_gamma   90.00
#
_symmetry.space_group_name_H-M   'P 1'
#
loop_
_entity.id
_entity.type
_entity.pdbx_description
1 polymer ?
#
loop_
_entity_poly.entity_id
_entity_poly.type
_entity_poly.pdbx_seq_one_letter_code
_entity_poly.pdbx_strand_id
1 'polypeptide(L)'
;MPNRINYQLEMEKVLRTLDGTRPKLLLHACCAPCSSATLERLSAHFDLTILYYNPNIYPPEEYHRREAELERFVEQAGYHYPVVELPYDPQEFYTAVKGLENEPEKGARCTVCYRLRLEQAARYAADHGFDWYCTTLSISPMKDPVRLNELGTELGRQYGVPFLPSEFRKKDGYKRSLQLSAEYGLYRQDYCGCVFSKRERDATAK
;
A
#
# COMPACT_ATOMS: atom_id res chain seq x y z
N MET A 1 26.78 2.36 13.91
CA MET A 1 25.59 1.83 13.22
C MET A 1 25.30 2.75 12.05
N PRO A 2 25.09 2.27 10.83
CA PRO A 2 24.74 3.15 9.72
C PRO A 2 23.44 3.89 10.06
N ASN A 3 23.44 5.19 9.76
CA ASN A 3 22.33 6.10 10.07
C ASN A 3 21.07 5.55 9.34
N ARG A 4 20.08 5.05 10.09
CA ARG A 4 18.85 4.49 9.52
C ARG A 4 18.08 5.62 8.84
N ILE A 5 17.83 5.51 7.55
CA ILE A 5 17.06 6.48 6.78
C ILE A 5 15.70 6.69 7.43
N ASN A 6 15.33 7.94 7.65
CA ASN A 6 14.01 8.31 8.14
C ASN A 6 13.12 8.67 6.97
N TYR A 7 12.40 7.67 6.43
CA TYR A 7 11.56 7.83 5.24
C TYR A 7 10.41 8.84 5.42
N GLN A 8 9.99 9.10 6.65
CA GLN A 8 9.04 10.18 6.93
C GLN A 8 9.66 11.56 6.63
N LEU A 9 10.90 11.78 7.03
CA LEU A 9 11.61 13.03 6.72
C LEU A 9 11.93 13.15 5.23
N GLU A 10 12.26 12.05 4.57
CA GLU A 10 12.49 12.06 3.12
C GLU A 10 11.20 12.42 2.35
N MET A 11 10.06 11.87 2.76
CA MET A 11 8.76 12.29 2.20
C MET A 11 8.54 13.79 2.38
N GLU A 12 8.75 14.32 3.58
CA GLU A 12 8.55 15.74 3.88
C GLU A 12 9.47 16.66 3.07
N LYS A 13 10.68 16.21 2.74
CA LYS A 13 11.57 16.93 1.83
C LYS A 13 10.95 17.00 0.43
N VAL A 14 10.46 15.88 -0.11
CA VAL A 14 9.77 15.85 -1.40
C VAL A 14 8.56 16.78 -1.38
N LEU A 15 7.67 16.66 -0.39
CA LEU A 15 6.46 17.49 -0.31
C LEU A 15 6.77 18.99 -0.32
N ARG A 16 7.88 19.41 0.31
CA ARG A 16 8.32 20.83 0.28
C ARG A 16 8.80 21.28 -1.10
N THR A 17 9.33 20.37 -1.92
CA THR A 17 9.80 20.75 -3.27
C THR A 17 8.66 20.90 -4.29
N LEU A 18 7.46 20.46 -3.94
CA LEU A 18 6.30 20.56 -4.85
C LEU A 18 5.79 22.00 -5.03
N ASP A 19 6.12 22.90 -4.10
CA ASP A 19 5.87 24.34 -4.14
C ASP A 19 4.47 24.72 -4.67
N GLY A 20 3.43 24.06 -4.13
CA GLY A 20 2.04 24.26 -4.52
C GLY A 20 1.62 23.60 -5.84
N THR A 21 2.54 23.00 -6.59
CA THR A 21 2.17 22.11 -7.69
C THR A 21 1.48 20.86 -7.15
N ARG A 22 0.58 20.29 -7.95
CA ARG A 22 -0.13 19.04 -7.60
C ARG A 22 0.17 17.99 -8.68
N PRO A 23 1.38 17.38 -8.64
CA PRO A 23 1.71 16.34 -9.60
C PRO A 23 0.81 15.12 -9.45
N LYS A 24 0.69 14.30 -10.49
CA LYS A 24 -0.08 13.06 -10.48
C LYS A 24 0.65 12.00 -9.69
N LEU A 25 -0.03 11.41 -8.70
CA LEU A 25 0.52 10.30 -7.91
C LEU A 25 -0.39 9.08 -7.98
N LEU A 26 0.19 7.94 -8.35
CA LEU A 26 -0.46 6.64 -8.26
C LEU A 26 -0.24 6.05 -6.87
N LEU A 27 -1.31 5.88 -6.10
CA LEU A 27 -1.27 5.29 -4.76
C LEU A 27 -1.75 3.83 -4.79
N HIS A 28 -0.82 2.88 -4.70
CA HIS A 28 -1.19 1.48 -4.50
C HIS A 28 -1.83 1.29 -3.13
N ALA A 29 -3.05 0.76 -3.11
CA ALA A 29 -3.86 0.54 -1.92
C ALA A 29 -4.19 -0.94 -1.69
N CYS A 30 -4.20 -1.37 -0.42
CA CYS A 30 -4.57 -2.73 -0.06
C CYS A 30 -5.94 -2.83 0.66
N CYS A 31 -6.46 -1.74 1.21
CA CYS A 31 -7.72 -1.68 1.95
C CYS A 31 -8.04 -0.26 2.38
N ALA A 32 -9.28 0.03 2.73
CA ALA A 32 -9.74 1.33 3.21
C ALA A 32 -9.02 1.80 4.49
N PRO A 33 -8.87 0.98 5.55
CA PRO A 33 -8.16 1.41 6.76
C PRO A 33 -6.73 1.90 6.51
N CYS A 34 -6.00 1.22 5.60
CA CYS A 34 -4.63 1.62 5.27
C CYS A 34 -4.59 2.89 4.40
N SER A 35 -5.63 3.12 3.62
CA SER A 35 -5.73 4.28 2.72
C SER A 35 -6.18 5.54 3.45
N SER A 36 -6.96 5.44 4.52
CA SER A 36 -7.64 6.57 5.16
C SER A 36 -6.69 7.70 5.57
N ALA A 37 -5.77 7.47 6.48
CA ALA A 37 -4.81 8.50 6.91
C ALA A 37 -3.76 8.83 5.84
N THR A 38 -3.52 7.92 4.89
CA THR A 38 -2.61 8.16 3.76
C THR A 38 -3.23 9.17 2.79
N LEU A 39 -4.51 9.00 2.43
CA LEU A 39 -5.24 9.94 1.57
C LEU A 39 -5.36 11.31 2.25
N GLU A 40 -5.74 11.37 3.53
CA GLU A 40 -5.78 12.62 4.29
C GLU A 40 -4.44 13.38 4.24
N ARG A 41 -3.31 12.67 4.29
CA ARG A 41 -1.98 13.28 4.24
C ARG A 41 -1.57 13.74 2.85
N LEU A 42 -1.91 12.99 1.82
CA LEU A 42 -1.44 13.25 0.45
C LEU A 42 -2.35 14.14 -0.37
N SER A 43 -3.64 14.22 -0.03
CA SER A 43 -4.66 14.94 -0.80
C SER A 43 -4.38 16.43 -0.99
N ALA A 44 -3.66 17.07 -0.07
CA ALA A 44 -3.27 18.46 -0.19
C ALA A 44 -2.11 18.69 -1.18
N HIS A 45 -1.35 17.65 -1.55
CA HIS A 45 -0.10 17.75 -2.27
C HIS A 45 -0.13 17.16 -3.68
N PHE A 46 -1.04 16.22 -3.95
CA PHE A 46 -1.06 15.47 -5.19
C PHE A 46 -2.45 15.39 -5.81
N ASP A 47 -2.47 15.23 -7.14
CA ASP A 47 -3.62 14.70 -7.86
C ASP A 47 -3.53 13.17 -7.83
N LEU A 48 -4.45 12.54 -7.08
CA LEU A 48 -4.34 11.13 -6.71
C LEU A 48 -5.18 10.24 -7.62
N THR A 49 -4.61 9.11 -8.00
CA THR A 49 -5.34 7.94 -8.49
C THR A 49 -4.98 6.75 -7.61
N ILE A 50 -5.97 5.99 -7.19
CA ILE A 50 -5.79 4.84 -6.30
C ILE A 50 -5.74 3.58 -7.18
N LEU A 51 -4.68 2.80 -7.03
CA LEU A 51 -4.53 1.50 -7.70
C LEU A 51 -4.82 0.38 -6.72
N TYR A 52 -5.85 -0.42 -7.01
CA TYR A 52 -6.15 -1.63 -6.27
C TYR A 52 -5.65 -2.86 -7.03
N TYR A 53 -4.50 -3.39 -6.60
CA TYR A 53 -3.88 -4.60 -7.14
C TYR A 53 -3.29 -5.45 -6.02
N ASN A 54 -3.97 -6.52 -5.65
CA ASN A 54 -3.64 -7.32 -4.48
C ASN A 54 -3.87 -8.83 -4.74
N PRO A 55 -3.11 -9.47 -5.65
CA PRO A 55 -3.32 -10.89 -5.99
C PRO A 55 -3.06 -11.84 -4.82
N ASN A 56 -2.44 -11.33 -3.75
CA ASN A 56 -2.20 -12.10 -2.53
C ASN A 56 -3.41 -12.25 -1.61
N ILE A 57 -4.48 -11.45 -1.78
CA ILE A 57 -5.61 -11.49 -0.84
C ILE A 57 -6.42 -12.77 -1.07
N TYR A 58 -6.69 -13.47 0.04
CA TYR A 58 -7.42 -14.73 0.07
C TYR A 58 -8.38 -14.75 1.29
N PRO A 59 -9.59 -15.30 1.16
CA PRO A 59 -10.18 -15.84 -0.07
C PRO A 59 -10.65 -14.72 -1.04
N PRO A 60 -11.15 -15.04 -2.25
CA PRO A 60 -11.66 -14.05 -3.22
C PRO A 60 -12.71 -13.10 -2.63
N GLU A 61 -13.57 -13.59 -1.76
CA GLU A 61 -14.61 -12.79 -1.10
C GLU A 61 -13.98 -11.68 -0.22
N GLU A 62 -12.83 -11.95 0.38
CA GLU A 62 -12.08 -10.95 1.15
C GLU A 62 -11.45 -9.90 0.25
N TYR A 63 -10.99 -10.28 -0.96
CA TYR A 63 -10.49 -9.36 -1.97
C TYR A 63 -11.57 -8.35 -2.36
N HIS A 64 -12.73 -8.82 -2.81
CA HIS A 64 -13.85 -7.97 -3.22
C HIS A 64 -14.43 -7.15 -2.06
N ARG A 65 -14.45 -7.71 -0.85
CA ARG A 65 -14.86 -6.96 0.34
C ARG A 65 -13.97 -5.75 0.61
N ARG A 66 -12.65 -5.92 0.48
CA ARG A 66 -11.69 -4.81 0.72
C ARG A 66 -11.73 -3.77 -0.37
N GLU A 67 -11.96 -4.20 -1.60
CA GLU A 67 -12.15 -3.32 -2.75
C GLU A 67 -13.39 -2.43 -2.55
N ALA A 68 -14.56 -3.05 -2.43
CA ALA A 68 -15.82 -2.34 -2.24
C ALA A 68 -15.78 -1.38 -1.02
N GLU A 69 -15.13 -1.80 0.06
CA GLU A 69 -14.92 -0.97 1.24
C GLU A 69 -14.00 0.24 0.97
N LEU A 70 -12.99 0.07 0.11
CA LEU A 70 -12.11 1.16 -0.31
C LEU A 70 -12.86 2.20 -1.14
N GLU A 71 -13.64 1.78 -2.13
CA GLU A 71 -14.47 2.64 -2.96
C GLU A 71 -15.49 3.40 -2.11
N ARG A 72 -16.21 2.68 -1.23
CA ARG A 72 -17.16 3.27 -0.29
C ARG A 72 -16.51 4.36 0.56
N PHE A 73 -15.31 4.10 1.08
CA PHE A 73 -14.58 5.08 1.89
C PHE A 73 -14.18 6.32 1.09
N VAL A 74 -13.63 6.15 -0.10
CA VAL A 74 -13.18 7.25 -0.96
C VAL A 74 -14.36 8.19 -1.28
N GLU A 75 -15.53 7.64 -1.59
CA GLU A 75 -16.75 8.38 -1.84
C GLU A 75 -17.26 9.10 -0.58
N GLN A 76 -17.43 8.39 0.53
CA GLN A 76 -17.96 8.94 1.79
C GLN A 76 -17.07 10.02 2.40
N ALA A 77 -15.75 9.89 2.23
CA ALA A 77 -14.79 10.89 2.69
C ALA A 77 -14.68 12.11 1.75
N GLY A 78 -15.42 12.13 0.65
CA GLY A 78 -15.49 13.26 -0.29
C GLY A 78 -14.21 13.45 -1.11
N TYR A 79 -13.36 12.42 -1.24
CA TYR A 79 -12.12 12.55 -2.01
C TYR A 79 -12.33 12.54 -3.52
N HIS A 80 -13.31 11.79 -4.03
CA HIS A 80 -13.64 11.66 -5.46
C HIS A 80 -12.45 11.27 -6.36
N TYR A 81 -11.45 10.57 -5.81
CA TYR A 81 -10.31 10.07 -6.57
C TYR A 81 -10.69 8.80 -7.34
N PRO A 82 -10.21 8.63 -8.58
CA PRO A 82 -10.40 7.37 -9.30
C PRO A 82 -9.81 6.19 -8.54
N VAL A 83 -10.57 5.12 -8.40
CA VAL A 83 -10.10 3.82 -7.94
C VAL A 83 -10.01 2.91 -9.16
N VAL A 84 -8.81 2.47 -9.48
CA VAL A 84 -8.52 1.58 -10.62
C VAL A 84 -8.24 0.20 -10.06
N GLU A 85 -9.12 -0.75 -10.35
CA GLU A 85 -8.89 -2.16 -10.10
C GLU A 85 -8.18 -2.81 -11.28
N LEU A 86 -7.11 -3.57 -11.00
CA LEU A 86 -6.54 -4.48 -11.98
C LEU A 86 -7.09 -5.89 -11.80
N PRO A 87 -7.06 -6.74 -12.86
CA PRO A 87 -7.59 -8.10 -12.77
C PRO A 87 -7.05 -8.86 -11.57
N TYR A 88 -7.94 -9.52 -10.83
CA TYR A 88 -7.59 -10.35 -9.69
C TYR A 88 -7.22 -11.76 -10.17
N ASP A 89 -5.94 -12.05 -10.20
CA ASP A 89 -5.41 -13.39 -10.45
C ASP A 89 -4.50 -13.84 -9.28
N PRO A 90 -5.00 -14.65 -8.35
CA PRO A 90 -4.19 -15.14 -7.22
C PRO A 90 -3.07 -16.10 -7.66
N GLN A 91 -3.10 -16.65 -8.89
CA GLN A 91 -2.03 -17.50 -9.38
C GLN A 91 -0.72 -16.73 -9.58
N GLU A 92 -0.79 -15.45 -9.89
CA GLU A 92 0.39 -14.58 -9.94
C GLU A 92 1.15 -14.59 -8.60
N PHE A 93 0.40 -14.43 -7.50
CA PHE A 93 1.00 -14.48 -6.16
C PHE A 93 1.54 -15.87 -5.82
N TYR A 94 0.77 -16.94 -6.05
CA TYR A 94 1.21 -18.29 -5.73
C TYR A 94 2.43 -18.70 -6.55
N THR A 95 2.50 -18.32 -7.82
CA THR A 95 3.66 -18.57 -8.68
C THR A 95 4.89 -17.83 -8.16
N ALA A 96 4.73 -16.56 -7.81
CA ALA A 96 5.83 -15.73 -7.32
C ALA A 96 6.42 -16.23 -5.99
N VAL A 97 5.59 -16.76 -5.09
CA VAL A 97 6.05 -17.21 -3.75
C VAL A 97 6.32 -18.71 -3.67
N LYS A 98 6.33 -19.42 -4.79
CA LYS A 98 6.60 -20.86 -4.83
C LYS A 98 7.92 -21.20 -4.17
N GLY A 99 7.90 -22.17 -3.23
CA GLY A 99 9.05 -22.57 -2.42
C GLY A 99 9.30 -21.71 -1.18
N LEU A 100 8.48 -20.69 -0.94
CA LEU A 100 8.55 -19.80 0.25
C LEU A 100 7.33 -19.95 1.16
N GLU A 101 6.55 -21.01 1.01
CA GLU A 101 5.28 -21.23 1.73
C GLU A 101 5.47 -21.26 3.26
N ASN A 102 6.60 -21.80 3.71
CA ASN A 102 6.93 -21.96 5.13
C ASN A 102 7.69 -20.77 5.73
N GLU A 103 7.98 -19.74 4.93
CA GLU A 103 8.59 -18.50 5.43
C GLU A 103 7.66 -17.79 6.43
N PRO A 104 8.18 -17.27 7.54
CA PRO A 104 7.37 -16.53 8.49
C PRO A 104 6.84 -15.21 7.91
N GLU A 105 5.86 -14.60 8.56
CA GLU A 105 5.46 -13.24 8.24
C GLU A 105 6.68 -12.29 8.38
N LYS A 106 6.83 -11.34 7.44
CA LYS A 106 7.99 -10.46 7.24
C LYS A 106 9.26 -11.16 6.71
N GLY A 107 9.23 -12.45 6.42
CA GLY A 107 10.32 -13.20 5.78
C GLY A 107 10.44 -12.94 4.27
N ALA A 108 11.15 -13.85 3.57
CA ALA A 108 11.41 -13.75 2.12
C ALA A 108 10.11 -13.74 1.30
N ARG A 109 9.11 -14.54 1.67
CA ARG A 109 7.77 -14.55 1.04
C ARG A 109 7.15 -13.15 1.00
N CYS A 110 7.21 -12.40 2.10
CA CYS A 110 6.66 -11.05 2.16
C CYS A 110 7.43 -10.07 1.28
N THR A 111 8.75 -10.25 1.12
CA THR A 111 9.57 -9.43 0.21
C THR A 111 9.12 -9.62 -1.25
N VAL A 112 8.92 -10.87 -1.67
CA VAL A 112 8.42 -11.21 -3.00
C VAL A 112 7.02 -10.62 -3.22
N CYS A 113 6.15 -10.74 -2.22
CA CYS A 113 4.80 -10.15 -2.24
C CYS A 113 4.82 -8.62 -2.38
N TYR A 114 5.75 -7.92 -1.72
CA TYR A 114 5.91 -6.47 -1.89
C TYR A 114 6.38 -6.13 -3.30
N ARG A 115 7.41 -6.85 -3.80
CA ARG A 115 7.94 -6.65 -5.16
C ARG A 115 6.83 -6.80 -6.19
N LEU A 116 6.10 -7.90 -6.18
CA LEU A 116 5.00 -8.17 -7.13
C LEU A 116 4.03 -7.00 -7.22
N ARG A 117 3.59 -6.47 -6.08
CA ARG A 117 2.60 -5.38 -6.05
C ARG A 117 3.20 -4.02 -6.42
N LEU A 118 4.40 -3.72 -5.94
CA LEU A 118 5.07 -2.45 -6.24
C LEU A 118 5.54 -2.39 -7.68
N GLU A 119 5.94 -3.52 -8.27
CA GLU A 119 6.35 -3.60 -9.68
C GLU A 119 5.16 -3.31 -10.61
N GLN A 120 4.00 -3.90 -10.33
CA GLN A 120 2.80 -3.61 -11.10
C GLN A 120 2.38 -2.13 -10.95
N ALA A 121 2.50 -1.57 -9.74
CA ALA A 121 2.21 -0.15 -9.52
C ALA A 121 3.21 0.76 -10.28
N ALA A 122 4.50 0.44 -10.27
CA ALA A 122 5.51 1.22 -10.99
C ALA A 122 5.30 1.17 -12.51
N ARG A 123 4.98 -0.02 -13.05
CA ARG A 123 4.66 -0.22 -14.47
C ARG A 123 3.43 0.58 -14.86
N TYR A 124 2.34 0.42 -14.11
CA TYR A 124 1.10 1.16 -14.38
C TYR A 124 1.34 2.67 -14.34
N ALA A 125 2.11 3.16 -13.36
CA ALA A 125 2.43 4.57 -13.26
C ALA A 125 3.21 5.09 -14.47
N ALA A 126 4.19 4.34 -14.96
CA ALA A 126 4.96 4.66 -16.16
C ALA A 126 4.08 4.70 -17.42
N ASP A 127 3.28 3.64 -17.63
CA ASP A 127 2.43 3.48 -18.81
C ASP A 127 1.33 4.56 -18.92
N HIS A 128 0.92 5.16 -17.78
CA HIS A 128 -0.17 6.14 -17.70
C HIS A 128 0.31 7.57 -17.37
N GLY A 129 1.61 7.81 -17.39
CA GLY A 129 2.18 9.16 -17.25
C GLY A 129 1.95 9.79 -15.87
N PHE A 130 2.12 9.01 -14.81
CA PHE A 130 2.17 9.53 -13.45
C PHE A 130 3.55 10.10 -13.13
N ASP A 131 3.59 11.19 -12.38
CA ASP A 131 4.84 11.82 -11.95
C ASP A 131 5.48 11.08 -10.77
N TRP A 132 4.65 10.42 -9.95
CA TRP A 132 5.05 9.68 -8.75
C TRP A 132 4.21 8.43 -8.56
N TYR A 133 4.75 7.45 -7.85
CA TYR A 133 3.96 6.37 -7.28
C TYR A 133 4.32 6.09 -5.84
N CYS A 134 3.41 5.46 -5.10
CA CYS A 134 3.56 5.17 -3.67
C CYS A 134 2.71 3.97 -3.25
N THR A 135 2.78 3.59 -1.97
CA THR A 135 1.94 2.52 -1.42
C THR A 135 1.44 2.83 -0.01
N THR A 136 0.22 2.44 0.30
CA THR A 136 -0.35 2.53 1.65
C THR A 136 0.25 1.50 2.62
N LEU A 137 1.02 0.53 2.13
CA LEU A 137 1.53 -0.58 2.95
C LEU A 137 2.38 -0.12 4.14
N SER A 138 3.09 1.00 4.01
CA SER A 138 3.99 1.51 5.06
C SER A 138 3.27 2.08 6.30
N ILE A 139 1.92 2.14 6.30
CA ILE A 139 1.13 2.54 7.47
C ILE A 139 0.96 1.38 8.46
N SER A 140 0.99 0.14 7.98
CA SER A 140 0.78 -1.04 8.81
C SER A 140 2.02 -1.35 9.67
N PRO A 141 1.86 -1.57 10.99
CA PRO A 141 2.95 -2.02 11.86
C PRO A 141 3.45 -3.43 11.51
N MET A 142 2.63 -4.20 10.78
CA MET A 142 2.97 -5.55 10.32
C MET A 142 3.83 -5.56 9.06
N LYS A 143 4.16 -4.40 8.48
CA LYS A 143 4.98 -4.29 7.28
C LYS A 143 6.36 -3.73 7.58
N ASP A 144 7.32 -4.04 6.71
CA ASP A 144 8.68 -3.53 6.77
C ASP A 144 8.82 -2.28 5.88
N PRO A 145 8.82 -1.07 6.46
CA PRO A 145 8.89 0.16 5.68
C PRO A 145 10.26 0.38 5.02
N VAL A 146 11.35 -0.18 5.56
CA VAL A 146 12.67 -0.08 4.94
C VAL A 146 12.65 -0.84 3.62
N ARG A 147 12.23 -2.09 3.68
CA ARG A 147 12.15 -2.97 2.50
C ARG A 147 11.18 -2.44 1.44
N LEU A 148 10.04 -1.88 1.86
CA LEU A 148 9.08 -1.26 0.93
C LEU A 148 9.69 -0.05 0.20
N ASN A 149 10.44 0.80 0.89
CA ASN A 149 11.07 1.97 0.28
C ASN A 149 12.26 1.59 -0.61
N GLU A 150 13.07 0.62 -0.22
CA GLU A 150 14.16 0.11 -1.04
C GLU A 150 13.65 -0.48 -2.35
N LEU A 151 12.66 -1.38 -2.29
CA LEU A 151 12.02 -1.97 -3.46
C LEU A 151 11.32 -0.92 -4.32
N GLY A 152 10.56 -0.01 -3.70
CA GLY A 152 9.89 1.05 -4.43
C GLY A 152 10.88 1.94 -5.17
N THR A 153 11.99 2.32 -4.53
CA THR A 153 13.04 3.14 -5.18
C THR A 153 13.73 2.40 -6.31
N GLU A 154 14.04 1.11 -6.13
CA GLU A 154 14.65 0.26 -7.16
C GLU A 154 13.75 0.16 -8.39
N LEU A 155 12.48 -0.20 -8.19
CA LEU A 155 11.48 -0.34 -9.25
C LEU A 155 11.17 1.00 -9.93
N GLY A 156 11.13 2.09 -9.15
CA GLY A 156 10.97 3.42 -9.71
C GLY A 156 12.07 3.80 -10.70
N ARG A 157 13.32 3.45 -10.41
CA ARG A 157 14.44 3.62 -11.36
C ARG A 157 14.30 2.73 -12.59
N GLN A 158 13.84 1.50 -12.40
CA GLN A 158 13.66 0.53 -13.48
C GLN A 158 12.58 0.98 -14.48
N TYR A 159 11.48 1.53 -14.00
CA TYR A 159 10.32 1.94 -14.82
C TYR A 159 10.29 3.45 -15.16
N GLY A 160 11.23 4.22 -14.62
CA GLY A 160 11.33 5.66 -14.92
C GLY A 160 10.31 6.55 -14.23
N VAL A 161 9.69 6.07 -13.12
CA VAL A 161 8.76 6.85 -12.30
C VAL A 161 9.25 6.87 -10.85
N PRO A 162 9.52 8.02 -10.24
CA PRO A 162 10.04 8.09 -8.88
C PRO A 162 9.03 7.56 -7.85
N PHE A 163 9.54 6.78 -6.89
CA PHE A 163 8.78 6.33 -5.73
C PHE A 163 8.78 7.42 -4.65
N LEU A 164 7.62 7.78 -4.11
CA LEU A 164 7.53 8.69 -2.97
C LEU A 164 7.95 7.95 -1.70
N PRO A 165 9.12 8.28 -1.10
CA PRO A 165 9.56 7.63 0.13
C PRO A 165 8.54 7.86 1.24
N SER A 166 8.19 6.83 2.00
CA SER A 166 7.14 6.99 3.01
C SER A 166 7.23 6.00 4.18
N GLU A 167 6.87 6.48 5.34
CA GLU A 167 6.59 5.66 6.52
C GLU A 167 5.31 6.21 7.19
N PHE A 168 4.16 5.95 6.54
CA PHE A 168 2.87 6.57 6.91
C PHE A 168 2.40 6.27 8.33
N ARG A 169 2.92 5.24 9.00
CA ARG A 169 2.62 4.97 10.42
C ARG A 169 3.20 6.01 11.38
N LYS A 170 4.24 6.76 10.98
CA LYS A 170 4.86 7.81 11.79
C LYS A 170 3.97 9.06 11.89
N LYS A 171 4.32 9.94 12.84
CA LYS A 171 3.53 11.14 13.16
C LYS A 171 2.06 10.81 13.38
N ASP A 172 1.82 9.81 14.22
CA ASP A 172 0.48 9.32 14.58
C ASP A 172 -0.36 8.78 13.40
N GLY A 173 0.23 8.55 12.22
CA GLY A 173 -0.53 8.11 11.06
C GLY A 173 -1.27 6.80 11.28
N TYR A 174 -0.66 5.82 11.97
CA TYR A 174 -1.39 4.60 12.33
C TYR A 174 -2.55 4.87 13.30
N LYS A 175 -2.31 5.69 14.33
CA LYS A 175 -3.36 6.11 15.27
C LYS A 175 -4.49 6.84 14.55
N ARG A 176 -4.14 7.74 13.62
CA ARG A 176 -5.13 8.46 12.79
C ARG A 176 -5.95 7.48 11.94
N SER A 177 -5.34 6.44 11.39
CA SER A 177 -6.07 5.42 10.63
C SER A 177 -7.08 4.62 11.49
N LEU A 178 -6.79 4.44 12.79
CA LEU A 178 -7.74 3.84 13.74
C LEU A 178 -8.94 4.77 13.98
N GLN A 179 -8.69 6.07 14.17
CA GLN A 179 -9.73 7.08 14.36
C GLN A 179 -10.65 7.18 13.14
N LEU A 180 -10.06 7.30 11.93
CA LEU A 180 -10.82 7.34 10.70
C LEU A 180 -11.60 6.05 10.45
N SER A 181 -11.02 4.90 10.83
CA SER A 181 -11.75 3.63 10.72
C SER A 181 -12.98 3.58 11.62
N ALA A 182 -12.91 4.16 12.83
CA ALA A 182 -14.07 4.26 13.71
C ALA A 182 -15.09 5.29 13.19
N GLU A 183 -14.61 6.44 12.70
CA GLU A 183 -15.43 7.53 12.16
C GLU A 183 -16.28 7.08 10.97
N TYR A 184 -15.68 6.35 10.02
CA TYR A 184 -16.33 5.89 8.79
C TYR A 184 -16.84 4.44 8.89
N GLY A 185 -16.77 3.79 10.06
CA GLY A 185 -17.20 2.40 10.26
C GLY A 185 -16.48 1.42 9.35
N LEU A 186 -15.15 1.60 9.13
CA LEU A 186 -14.41 0.78 8.16
C LEU A 186 -14.16 -0.63 8.68
N TYR A 187 -14.32 -1.59 7.77
CA TYR A 187 -13.93 -2.96 8.02
C TYR A 187 -12.41 -3.07 8.22
N ARG A 188 -12.01 -3.49 9.40
CA ARG A 188 -10.61 -3.73 9.75
C ARG A 188 -10.32 -5.22 9.79
N GLN A 189 -9.52 -5.67 8.84
CA GLN A 189 -9.05 -7.05 8.76
C GLN A 189 -8.04 -7.36 9.88
N ASP A 190 -8.04 -8.59 10.35
CA ASP A 190 -7.19 -9.10 11.41
C ASP A 190 -5.98 -9.92 10.92
N TYR A 191 -5.80 -10.03 9.60
CA TYR A 191 -4.65 -10.68 8.97
C TYR A 191 -4.17 -9.88 7.76
N CYS A 192 -2.94 -10.15 7.32
CA CYS A 192 -2.31 -9.42 6.21
C CYS A 192 -3.09 -9.46 4.88
N GLY A 193 -3.78 -10.58 4.64
CA GLY A 193 -4.56 -10.83 3.43
C GLY A 193 -4.20 -12.15 2.74
N CYS A 194 -2.96 -12.61 2.78
CA CYS A 194 -2.60 -13.85 2.10
C CYS A 194 -3.04 -15.09 2.88
N VAL A 195 -3.18 -16.21 2.16
CA VAL A 195 -3.58 -17.50 2.74
C VAL A 195 -2.68 -17.94 3.90
N PHE A 196 -1.39 -17.62 3.84
CA PHE A 196 -0.42 -17.99 4.87
C PHE A 196 -0.65 -17.22 6.16
N SER A 197 -0.80 -15.90 6.09
CA SER A 197 -1.11 -15.09 7.29
C SER A 197 -2.49 -15.40 7.86
N LYS A 198 -3.44 -15.83 7.01
CA LYS A 198 -4.74 -16.32 7.49
C LYS A 198 -4.59 -17.59 8.29
N ARG A 199 -3.81 -18.56 7.81
CA ARG A 199 -3.52 -19.81 8.54
C ARG A 199 -2.82 -19.55 9.87
N GLU A 200 -1.83 -18.66 9.90
CA GLU A 200 -1.14 -18.27 11.14
C GLU A 200 -2.11 -17.65 12.16
N ARG A 201 -2.98 -16.72 11.72
CA ARG A 201 -4.03 -16.13 12.54
C ARG A 201 -5.00 -17.19 13.10
N ASP A 202 -5.50 -18.07 12.22
CA ASP A 202 -6.47 -19.13 12.61
C ASP A 202 -5.87 -20.14 13.59
N ALA A 203 -4.56 -20.37 13.52
CA ALA A 203 -3.83 -21.23 14.46
C ALA A 203 -3.64 -20.59 15.85
N THR A 204 -3.53 -19.25 15.91
CA THR A 204 -3.34 -18.50 17.17
C THR A 204 -4.65 -18.14 17.86
N ALA A 205 -5.79 -18.22 17.16
CA ALA A 205 -7.12 -17.93 17.71
C ALA A 205 -7.78 -19.12 18.44
N LYS A 206 -7.09 -20.27 18.49
CA LYS A 206 -7.50 -21.48 19.25
C LYS A 206 -6.78 -21.51 20.58
#